data_254a5db7be64a93d3fdcf8228394682a
#
_entry.id   254a5db7be64a93d3fdcf8228394682a
#
_cell.length_a   1.000
_cell.length_b   1.000
_cell.length_c   1.000
_cell.angle_alpha   90.00
_cell.angle_beta   90.00
_cell.angle_gamma   90.00
#
_symmetry.space_group_name_H-M   'P 1'
#
loop_
_entity.id
_entity.type
_entity.pdbx_description
1 polymer ?
#
loop_
_entity_poly.entity_id
_entity_poly.type
_entity_poly.pdbx_seq_one_letter_code
_entity_poly.pdbx_strand_id
1 'polypeptide(L)'
;IGDRRQRQMCIRDRNDSDAALEGLLENAEEILQLLDLPYQVVQLCGGDLGFSSAKTYDIEVWIPSQNKYREISSCSNFSDFQSRRSKIRLNIGGEKTLPHTLNGSALAVGRTLVAIIENFYDGKNSIIIPKVLQKYLNKDLIKTN
;
A
#
# COMPACT_ATOMS: atom_id res chain seq x y z
N ILE A 1 -9.17 -12.21 -14.31
CA ILE A 1 -9.03 -10.74 -14.39
C ILE A 1 -7.95 -10.39 -13.40
N GLY A 2 -6.74 -10.18 -13.91
CA GLY A 2 -5.58 -9.86 -13.06
C GLY A 2 -5.79 -8.53 -12.35
N ASP A 3 -5.56 -8.54 -11.05
CA ASP A 3 -5.57 -7.37 -10.19
C ASP A 3 -4.51 -6.38 -10.71
N ARG A 4 -4.94 -5.36 -11.45
CA ARG A 4 -4.05 -4.30 -11.94
C ARG A 4 -3.67 -3.40 -10.77
N ARG A 5 -2.73 -3.85 -9.96
CA ARG A 5 -2.05 -2.97 -9.02
C ARG A 5 -1.19 -2.01 -9.81
N GLN A 6 -1.45 -0.73 -9.66
CA GLN A 6 -0.58 0.28 -10.25
C GLN A 6 0.74 0.28 -9.47
N ARG A 7 1.75 -0.35 -10.06
CA ARG A 7 3.10 -0.38 -9.51
C ARG A 7 3.89 0.76 -10.13
N GLN A 8 4.24 1.72 -9.33
CA GLN A 8 5.09 2.83 -9.77
C GLN A 8 6.48 2.64 -9.19
N MET A 9 7.47 2.50 -10.06
CA MET A 9 8.88 2.54 -9.66
C MET A 9 9.27 4.00 -9.44
N CYS A 10 9.62 4.35 -8.22
CA CYS A 10 10.17 5.65 -7.89
C CYS A 10 11.69 5.57 -7.87
N ILE A 11 12.37 6.50 -8.56
CA ILE A 11 13.82 6.63 -8.55
C ILE A 11 14.17 7.74 -7.56
N ARG A 12 15.08 7.46 -6.61
CA ARG A 12 15.48 8.39 -5.57
C ARG A 12 17.00 8.42 -5.42
N ASP A 13 17.52 9.53 -4.94
CA ASP A 13 18.89 9.58 -4.44
C ASP A 13 19.02 8.61 -3.24
N ARG A 14 20.24 8.09 -3.04
CA ARG A 14 20.53 7.13 -1.97
C ARG A 14 20.19 7.67 -0.59
N ASN A 15 20.50 8.94 -0.37
CA ASN A 15 20.31 9.57 0.95
C ASN A 15 18.84 9.81 1.32
N ASP A 16 17.96 9.92 0.32
CA ASP A 16 16.55 10.25 0.52
C ASP A 16 15.63 9.03 0.41
N SER A 17 16.18 7.86 0.10
CA SER A 17 15.36 6.69 -0.23
C SER A 17 14.55 6.14 0.94
N ASP A 18 15.08 6.21 2.16
CA ASP A 18 14.34 5.77 3.35
C ASP A 18 13.23 6.74 3.71
N ALA A 19 13.50 8.05 3.67
CA ALA A 19 12.46 9.06 3.88
C ALA A 19 11.36 8.98 2.80
N ALA A 20 11.73 8.67 1.56
CA ALA A 20 10.78 8.46 0.48
C ALA A 20 9.94 7.18 0.66
N LEU A 21 10.49 6.13 1.28
CA LEU A 21 9.76 4.92 1.63
C LEU A 21 8.70 5.21 2.70
N GLU A 22 9.08 5.97 3.76
CA GLU A 22 8.14 6.40 4.79
C GLU A 22 7.00 7.24 4.19
N GLY A 23 7.30 8.18 3.29
CA GLY A 23 6.28 8.95 2.58
C GLY A 23 5.35 8.11 1.70
N LEU A 24 5.84 7.02 1.08
CA LEU A 24 4.97 6.07 0.37
C LEU A 24 4.04 5.33 1.32
N LEU A 25 4.54 4.95 2.48
CA LEU A 25 3.78 4.30 3.53
C LEU A 25 2.66 5.23 4.04
N GLU A 26 3.01 6.47 4.41
CA GLU A 26 2.07 7.49 4.89
C GLU A 26 0.92 7.73 3.90
N ASN A 27 1.22 7.84 2.60
CA ASN A 27 0.19 8.00 1.57
C ASN A 27 -0.78 6.80 1.48
N ALA A 28 -0.30 5.59 1.72
CA ALA A 28 -1.15 4.41 1.71
C ALA A 28 -1.98 4.29 3.00
N GLU A 29 -1.41 4.65 4.15
CA GLU A 29 -2.11 4.72 5.44
C GLU A 29 -3.23 5.76 5.43
N GLU A 30 -2.99 6.94 4.83
CA GLU A 30 -3.98 8.02 4.73
C GLU A 30 -5.30 7.52 4.12
N ILE A 31 -5.24 6.67 3.11
CA ILE A 31 -6.45 6.11 2.49
C ILE A 31 -7.23 5.25 3.48
N LEU A 32 -6.55 4.43 4.28
CA LEU A 32 -7.21 3.57 5.28
C LEU A 32 -7.77 4.39 6.44
N GLN A 33 -7.08 5.44 6.85
CA GLN A 33 -7.56 6.39 7.85
C GLN A 33 -8.81 7.13 7.36
N LEU A 34 -8.83 7.60 6.11
CA LEU A 34 -9.99 8.23 5.49
C LEU A 34 -11.18 7.28 5.36
N LEU A 35 -10.92 5.99 5.17
CA LEU A 35 -11.94 4.94 5.11
C LEU A 35 -12.38 4.45 6.49
N ASP A 36 -11.72 4.90 7.57
CA ASP A 36 -11.97 4.46 8.96
C ASP A 36 -11.88 2.93 9.12
N LEU A 37 -10.91 2.32 8.43
CA LEU A 37 -10.66 0.88 8.49
C LEU A 37 -9.58 0.54 9.52
N PRO A 38 -9.77 -0.47 10.38
CA PRO A 38 -8.73 -0.93 11.30
C PRO A 38 -7.61 -1.61 10.53
N TYR A 39 -6.38 -1.14 10.72
CA TYR A 39 -5.19 -1.66 10.04
C TYR A 39 -3.98 -1.71 10.98
N GLN A 40 -2.94 -2.39 10.54
CA GLN A 40 -1.62 -2.37 11.15
C GLN A 40 -0.53 -2.29 10.08
N VAL A 41 0.62 -1.77 10.47
CA VAL A 41 1.83 -1.72 9.64
C VAL A 41 2.81 -2.75 10.16
N VAL A 42 3.35 -3.57 9.27
CA VAL A 42 4.33 -4.61 9.59
C VAL A 42 5.60 -4.36 8.80
N GLN A 43 6.72 -4.18 9.48
CA GLN A 43 8.02 -4.24 8.82
C GLN A 43 8.43 -5.70 8.65
N LEU A 44 8.66 -6.12 7.42
CA LEU A 44 9.03 -7.51 7.14
C LEU A 44 10.43 -7.84 7.67
N CYS A 45 10.55 -9.02 8.27
CA CYS A 45 11.84 -9.56 8.66
C CYS A 45 12.60 -10.15 7.46
N GLY A 46 13.89 -10.41 7.62
CA GLY A 46 14.74 -10.86 6.52
C GLY A 46 14.28 -12.15 5.84
N GLY A 47 13.57 -13.04 6.56
CA GLY A 47 13.03 -14.28 6.00
C GLY A 47 11.83 -14.09 5.07
N ASP A 48 11.09 -12.98 5.23
CA ASP A 48 9.88 -12.68 4.47
C ASP A 48 10.13 -11.64 3.35
N LEU A 49 11.30 -11.01 3.36
CA LEU A 49 11.69 -10.06 2.31
C LEU A 49 11.81 -10.76 0.96
N GLY A 50 11.24 -10.14 -0.08
CA GLY A 50 11.54 -10.52 -1.46
C GLY A 50 13.05 -10.38 -1.73
N PHE A 51 13.63 -11.32 -2.48
CA PHE A 51 15.10 -11.43 -2.68
C PHE A 51 15.78 -10.13 -3.16
N SER A 52 15.03 -9.20 -3.74
CA SER A 52 15.53 -7.92 -4.26
C SER A 52 15.30 -6.75 -3.30
N SER A 53 14.51 -6.92 -2.24
CA SER A 53 14.16 -5.86 -1.29
C SER A 53 15.20 -5.74 -0.19
N ALA A 54 15.53 -4.49 0.17
CA ALA A 54 16.34 -4.17 1.34
C ALA A 54 15.49 -3.87 2.57
N LYS A 55 14.32 -3.26 2.37
CA LYS A 55 13.35 -2.93 3.42
C LYS A 55 11.95 -2.96 2.82
N THR A 56 11.00 -3.54 3.54
CA THR A 56 9.59 -3.59 3.11
C THR A 56 8.68 -3.36 4.31
N TYR A 57 7.67 -2.53 4.09
CA TYR A 57 6.50 -2.39 4.95
C TYR A 57 5.28 -2.96 4.25
N ASP A 58 4.56 -3.83 4.93
CA ASP A 58 3.24 -4.27 4.54
C ASP A 58 2.19 -3.58 5.41
N ILE A 59 1.12 -3.11 4.80
CA ILE A 59 -0.06 -2.63 5.50
C ILE A 59 -1.10 -3.73 5.43
N GLU A 60 -1.60 -4.13 6.58
CA GLU A 60 -2.59 -5.18 6.72
C GLU A 60 -3.88 -4.61 7.31
N VAL A 61 -5.02 -4.92 6.68
CA VAL A 61 -6.35 -4.53 7.12
C VAL A 61 -7.04 -5.69 7.85
N TRP A 62 -7.81 -5.37 8.88
CA TRP A 62 -8.61 -6.36 9.59
C TRP A 62 -9.75 -6.90 8.74
N ILE A 63 -9.88 -8.22 8.67
CA ILE A 63 -10.97 -8.93 8.01
C ILE A 63 -11.78 -9.73 9.06
N PRO A 64 -12.93 -9.24 9.47
CA PRO A 64 -13.75 -9.86 10.54
C PRO A 64 -14.07 -11.32 10.31
N SER A 65 -14.48 -11.72 9.10
CA SER A 65 -14.87 -13.11 8.81
C SER A 65 -13.70 -14.10 8.97
N GLN A 66 -12.46 -13.61 8.86
CA GLN A 66 -11.26 -14.42 8.99
C GLN A 66 -10.60 -14.28 10.36
N ASN A 67 -11.07 -13.35 11.18
CA ASN A 67 -10.51 -13.00 12.48
C ASN A 67 -8.99 -12.77 12.42
N LYS A 68 -8.52 -12.05 11.38
CA LYS A 68 -7.10 -11.72 11.19
C LYS A 68 -6.89 -10.54 10.26
N TYR A 69 -5.68 -10.00 10.34
CA TYR A 69 -5.17 -9.01 9.42
C TYR A 69 -4.75 -9.64 8.08
N ARG A 70 -4.93 -8.90 7.00
CA ARG A 70 -4.55 -9.31 5.64
C ARG A 70 -3.87 -8.16 4.93
N GLU A 71 -2.74 -8.47 4.29
CA GLU A 71 -2.00 -7.52 3.48
C GLU A 71 -2.90 -6.84 2.45
N ILE A 72 -2.86 -5.52 2.40
CA ILE A 72 -3.63 -4.69 1.48
C ILE A 72 -2.74 -3.77 0.65
N SER A 73 -1.54 -3.48 1.14
CA SER A 73 -0.53 -2.66 0.50
C SER A 73 0.85 -3.16 0.88
N SER A 74 1.83 -2.98 0.00
CA SER A 74 3.23 -3.25 0.27
C SER A 74 4.09 -2.14 -0.31
N CYS A 75 5.00 -1.59 0.49
CA CYS A 75 5.93 -0.54 0.12
C CYS A 75 7.36 -1.03 0.36
N SER A 76 8.20 -1.01 -0.68
CA SER A 76 9.54 -1.59 -0.63
C SER A 76 10.61 -0.63 -1.14
N ASN A 77 11.77 -0.66 -0.50
CA ASN A 77 13.01 -0.07 -0.96
C ASN A 77 13.94 -1.20 -1.44
N PHE A 78 14.41 -1.10 -2.68
CA PHE A 78 15.28 -2.10 -3.32
C PHE A 78 16.75 -1.68 -3.33
N SER A 79 17.09 -0.56 -2.69
CA SER A 79 18.41 0.05 -2.80
C SER A 79 18.84 0.18 -4.27
N ASP A 80 20.07 -0.17 -4.62
CA ASP A 80 20.58 -0.09 -6.00
C ASP A 80 20.37 -1.39 -6.80
N PHE A 81 19.69 -2.38 -6.27
CA PHE A 81 19.53 -3.69 -6.90
C PHE A 81 18.93 -3.61 -8.29
N GLN A 82 17.79 -2.90 -8.43
CA GLN A 82 17.09 -2.78 -9.72
C GLN A 82 17.84 -1.82 -10.66
N SER A 83 18.37 -0.72 -10.18
CA SER A 83 19.12 0.24 -10.99
C SER A 83 20.39 -0.38 -11.57
N ARG A 84 21.07 -1.24 -10.82
CA ARG A 84 22.24 -1.99 -11.29
C ARG A 84 21.88 -2.90 -12.48
N ARG A 85 20.78 -3.65 -12.39
CA ARG A 85 20.32 -4.56 -13.44
C ARG A 85 19.77 -3.84 -14.66
N SER A 86 19.01 -2.77 -14.44
CA SER A 86 18.44 -1.94 -15.52
C SER A 86 19.45 -0.96 -16.12
N LYS A 87 20.68 -0.94 -15.61
CA LYS A 87 21.76 -0.03 -16.03
C LYS A 87 21.39 1.46 -15.91
N ILE A 88 20.48 1.78 -14.97
CA ILE A 88 20.07 3.16 -14.66
C ILE A 88 21.20 3.85 -13.91
N ARG A 89 21.52 5.09 -14.29
CA ARG A 89 22.49 5.95 -13.63
C ARG A 89 21.90 7.34 -13.44
N LEU A 90 22.18 7.94 -12.29
CA LEU A 90 21.98 9.37 -12.06
C LEU A 90 23.30 10.10 -12.32
N ASN A 91 23.20 11.30 -12.88
CA ASN A 91 24.31 12.23 -12.98
C ASN A 91 24.03 13.42 -12.09
N ILE A 92 24.73 13.52 -10.98
CA ILE A 92 24.61 14.61 -10.00
C ILE A 92 25.95 15.32 -9.95
N GLY A 93 25.96 16.59 -10.37
CA GLY A 93 27.20 17.38 -10.35
C GLY A 93 28.36 16.84 -11.21
N GLY A 94 28.04 16.04 -12.26
CA GLY A 94 29.04 15.38 -13.11
C GLY A 94 29.45 13.98 -12.64
N GLU A 95 29.05 13.55 -11.46
CA GLU A 95 29.31 12.22 -10.94
C GLU A 95 28.16 11.26 -11.27
N LYS A 96 28.53 10.07 -11.78
CA LYS A 96 27.55 9.01 -12.12
C LYS A 96 27.37 8.07 -10.95
N THR A 97 26.16 8.07 -10.37
CA THR A 97 25.79 7.19 -9.25
C THR A 97 24.66 6.21 -9.63
N LEU A 98 24.56 5.13 -8.87
CA LEU A 98 23.43 4.20 -8.95
C LEU A 98 22.30 4.71 -8.02
N PRO A 99 21.12 5.05 -8.56
CA PRO A 99 20.01 5.45 -7.73
C PRO A 99 19.42 4.27 -6.95
N HIS A 100 18.71 4.59 -5.86
CA HIS A 100 17.82 3.65 -5.21
C HIS A 100 16.46 3.63 -5.92
N THR A 101 15.80 2.49 -5.89
CA THR A 101 14.44 2.34 -6.43
C THR A 101 13.48 1.92 -5.34
N LEU A 102 12.28 2.47 -5.39
CA LEU A 102 11.19 2.17 -4.48
C LEU A 102 9.97 1.69 -5.26
N ASN A 103 9.15 0.88 -4.62
CA ASN A 103 7.86 0.45 -5.14
C ASN A 103 6.83 0.55 -4.01
N GLY A 104 5.70 1.14 -4.30
CA GLY A 104 4.55 1.17 -3.42
C GLY A 104 3.31 0.76 -4.18
N SER A 105 2.46 -0.08 -3.60
CA SER A 105 1.11 -0.27 -4.09
C SER A 105 0.18 0.64 -3.31
N ALA A 106 -0.56 1.51 -4.01
CA ALA A 106 -1.80 2.00 -3.45
C ALA A 106 -2.69 0.77 -3.25
N LEU A 107 -3.74 0.80 -2.46
CA LEU A 107 -4.43 -0.38 -1.93
C LEU A 107 -4.87 -1.42 -2.97
N ALA A 108 -4.89 -2.68 -2.59
CA ALA A 108 -5.51 -3.75 -3.35
C ALA A 108 -7.04 -3.54 -3.35
N VAL A 109 -7.60 -2.99 -4.45
CA VAL A 109 -9.00 -2.54 -4.54
C VAL A 109 -10.00 -3.62 -4.13
N GLY A 110 -9.84 -4.85 -4.61
CA GLY A 110 -10.73 -5.95 -4.26
C GLY A 110 -10.74 -6.26 -2.76
N ARG A 111 -9.57 -6.28 -2.12
CA ARG A 111 -9.46 -6.55 -0.68
C ARG A 111 -9.97 -5.36 0.15
N THR A 112 -9.74 -4.13 -0.32
CA THR A 112 -10.32 -2.93 0.29
C THR A 112 -11.84 -2.97 0.28
N LEU A 113 -12.45 -3.38 -0.84
CA LEU A 113 -13.89 -3.51 -0.94
C LEU A 113 -14.43 -4.56 0.05
N VAL A 114 -13.77 -5.73 0.14
CA VAL A 114 -14.14 -6.76 1.13
C VAL A 114 -14.03 -6.20 2.56
N ALA A 115 -12.91 -5.52 2.86
CA ALA A 115 -12.71 -4.92 4.19
C ALA A 115 -13.80 -3.89 4.53
N ILE A 116 -14.19 -3.03 3.59
CA ILE A 116 -15.29 -2.08 3.78
C ILE A 116 -16.59 -2.81 4.06
N ILE A 117 -16.95 -3.78 3.22
CA ILE A 117 -18.21 -4.53 3.38
C ILE A 117 -18.27 -5.21 4.74
N GLU A 118 -17.20 -5.90 5.14
CA GLU A 118 -17.21 -6.67 6.38
C GLU A 118 -17.13 -5.81 7.64
N ASN A 119 -16.34 -4.73 7.64
CA ASN A 119 -16.21 -3.87 8.82
C ASN A 119 -17.41 -2.93 9.02
N PHE A 120 -18.14 -2.59 7.95
CA PHE A 120 -19.27 -1.66 8.01
C PHE A 120 -20.64 -2.33 7.86
N TYR A 121 -20.69 -3.65 7.86
CA TYR A 121 -21.95 -4.40 7.90
C TYR A 121 -22.58 -4.30 9.29
N ASP A 122 -23.85 -3.94 9.36
CA ASP A 122 -24.59 -3.73 10.61
C ASP A 122 -25.05 -5.03 11.30
N GLY A 123 -24.71 -6.19 10.74
CA GLY A 123 -25.12 -7.50 11.25
C GLY A 123 -26.56 -7.89 10.92
N LYS A 124 -27.27 -7.08 10.14
CA LYS A 124 -28.67 -7.33 9.74
C LYS A 124 -28.83 -7.32 8.22
N ASN A 125 -28.99 -6.15 7.64
CA ASN A 125 -29.27 -6.02 6.22
C ASN A 125 -28.73 -4.74 5.59
N SER A 126 -27.76 -4.08 6.22
CA SER A 126 -27.20 -2.84 5.70
C SER A 126 -25.69 -2.77 5.82
N ILE A 127 -25.07 -2.10 4.87
CA ILE A 127 -23.65 -1.75 4.89
C ILE A 127 -23.58 -0.23 4.94
N ILE A 128 -22.96 0.31 5.98
CA ILE A 128 -22.73 1.75 6.13
C ILE A 128 -21.60 2.14 5.17
N ILE A 129 -21.79 3.19 4.41
CA ILE A 129 -20.77 3.68 3.48
C ILE A 129 -19.81 4.61 4.23
N PRO A 130 -18.49 4.37 4.20
CA PRO A 130 -17.51 5.29 4.77
C PRO A 130 -17.74 6.73 4.29
N LYS A 131 -17.65 7.70 5.19
CA LYS A 131 -17.98 9.12 4.91
C LYS A 131 -17.30 9.66 3.66
N VAL A 132 -16.02 9.32 3.45
CA VAL A 132 -15.24 9.77 2.30
C VAL A 132 -15.83 9.28 0.96
N LEU A 133 -16.53 8.14 0.96
CA LEU A 133 -17.13 7.55 -0.24
C LEU A 133 -18.57 8.00 -0.50
N GLN A 134 -19.27 8.55 0.50
CA GLN A 134 -20.67 8.95 0.37
C GLN A 134 -20.90 9.97 -0.73
N LYS A 135 -19.98 10.92 -0.91
CA LYS A 135 -20.05 11.94 -1.96
C LYS A 135 -19.98 11.37 -3.39
N TYR A 136 -19.37 10.21 -3.58
CA TYR A 136 -19.28 9.54 -4.88
C TYR A 136 -20.48 8.66 -5.17
N LEU A 137 -21.11 8.09 -4.14
CA LEU A 137 -22.23 7.17 -4.27
C LEU A 137 -23.59 7.87 -4.08
N ASN A 138 -23.60 9.12 -3.56
CA ASN A 138 -24.79 9.86 -3.16
C ASN A 138 -25.70 9.04 -2.22
N LYS A 139 -25.11 8.26 -1.34
CA LYS A 139 -25.79 7.37 -0.37
C LYS A 139 -24.93 7.27 0.90
N ASP A 140 -25.56 7.03 2.01
CA ASP A 140 -24.95 6.78 3.31
C ASP A 140 -24.93 5.29 3.67
N LEU A 141 -25.81 4.50 3.05
CA LEU A 141 -25.90 3.06 3.27
C LEU A 141 -26.35 2.31 2.02
N ILE A 142 -26.05 1.02 2.00
CA ILE A 142 -26.52 0.05 1.00
C ILE A 142 -27.35 -0.99 1.76
N LYS A 143 -28.60 -1.20 1.34
CA LYS A 143 -29.43 -2.30 1.86
C LYS A 143 -29.11 -3.59 1.12
N THR A 144 -28.93 -4.66 1.89
CA THR A 144 -28.87 -6.02 1.37
C THR A 144 -30.28 -6.60 1.44
N ASN A 145 -30.79 -7.13 0.35
CA ASN A 145 -32.11 -7.77 0.32
C ASN A 145 -32.08 -9.09 1.07
#